data_e1306f69d262426c429d9c7cc733ed44
#
_entry.id   e1306f69d262426c429d9c7cc733ed44
#
_cell.length_a   1.000
_cell.length_b   1.000
_cell.length_c   1.000
_cell.angle_alpha   90.00
_cell.angle_beta   90.00
_cell.angle_gamma   90.00
#
_symmetry.space_group_name_H-M   'P 1'
#
loop_
_entity.id
_entity.type
_entity.pdbx_description
1 polymer ?
#
loop_
_entity_poly.entity_id
_entity_poly.type
_entity_poly.pdbx_seq_one_letter_code
_entity_poly.pdbx_strand_id
1 'polypeptide(L)'
;DRAKWTKFAWGIVARNLNNQINKSTYNADAVIAACDKSLASNTDNALINYNGSVSADSNFNGPGRNNISLFRQTDFMVRVMDGTVFTGAVDPRMSRILAPSIGLSEASPASTAIPDPTKYTFVGNPLNTTASSTTSPSRIPNLWGTFSTGTVTTPGRYIFRDKASFPIMTYAEIQFIKAEAAFKKGDKTLALAAYKKGIEASIDFVNLNTVVSTSYPITSAITATEKNTFLANLNVVPAEANLTMSHIILQKYISLFGFGNLEAWTDMRKYHYDNVNIYKTMAFPTLLFADNGGKLPYRVRPRFNSEYVWNFASLQAIGADKVEYHTVE
;
A
#
# COMPACT_ATOMS: atom_id res chain seq x y z
N ASP A 1 9.28 5.58 -25.31
CA ASP A 1 8.33 4.60 -25.84
C ASP A 1 6.90 5.15 -25.81
N ARG A 2 6.38 5.62 -26.97
CA ARG A 2 5.06 6.27 -27.10
C ARG A 2 3.91 5.34 -26.64
N ALA A 3 3.98 4.05 -26.91
CA ALA A 3 2.94 3.10 -26.55
C ALA A 3 2.79 2.97 -25.02
N LYS A 4 3.89 2.91 -24.29
CA LYS A 4 3.87 2.88 -22.81
C LYS A 4 3.31 4.16 -22.23
N TRP A 5 3.68 5.32 -22.75
CA TRP A 5 3.13 6.59 -22.34
C TRP A 5 1.62 6.69 -22.58
N THR A 6 1.13 6.18 -23.72
CA THR A 6 -0.31 6.13 -24.01
C THR A 6 -1.04 5.24 -23.00
N LYS A 7 -0.51 4.05 -22.69
CA LYS A 7 -1.09 3.16 -21.67
C LYS A 7 -1.12 3.82 -20.30
N PHE A 8 -0.03 4.47 -19.89
CA PHE A 8 0.03 5.21 -18.62
C PHE A 8 -0.98 6.34 -18.59
N ALA A 9 -1.12 7.13 -19.65
CA ALA A 9 -2.13 8.19 -19.72
C ALA A 9 -3.55 7.66 -19.56
N TRP A 10 -3.89 6.52 -20.17
CA TRP A 10 -5.18 5.86 -19.95
C TRP A 10 -5.35 5.38 -18.50
N GLY A 11 -4.27 4.95 -17.85
CA GLY A 11 -4.31 4.61 -16.41
C GLY A 11 -4.64 5.83 -15.53
N ILE A 12 -4.07 7.00 -15.83
CA ILE A 12 -4.42 8.25 -15.15
C ILE A 12 -5.90 8.60 -15.37
N VAL A 13 -6.41 8.44 -16.59
CA VAL A 13 -7.84 8.64 -16.88
C VAL A 13 -8.70 7.68 -16.07
N ALA A 14 -8.35 6.37 -16.03
CA ALA A 14 -9.09 5.37 -15.24
C ALA A 14 -9.12 5.73 -13.76
N ARG A 15 -7.97 6.10 -13.18
CA ARG A 15 -7.85 6.52 -11.77
C ARG A 15 -8.73 7.73 -11.48
N ASN A 16 -8.66 8.76 -12.30
CA ASN A 16 -9.45 9.99 -12.12
C ASN A 16 -10.95 9.75 -12.23
N LEU A 17 -11.38 8.97 -13.21
CA LEU A 17 -12.79 8.61 -13.37
C LEU A 17 -13.30 7.78 -12.18
N ASN A 18 -12.49 6.83 -11.70
CA ASN A 18 -12.86 5.97 -10.56
C ASN A 18 -12.91 6.74 -9.24
N ASN A 19 -12.12 7.79 -9.08
CA ASN A 19 -12.19 8.65 -7.89
C ASN A 19 -13.51 9.43 -7.78
N GLN A 20 -14.34 9.41 -8.82
CA GLN A 20 -15.67 10.03 -8.84
C GLN A 20 -16.80 9.06 -8.48
N ILE A 21 -16.51 7.87 -7.94
CA ILE A 21 -17.47 6.77 -7.73
C ILE A 21 -18.70 7.16 -6.90
N ASN A 22 -18.61 8.20 -6.06
CA ASN A 22 -19.70 8.69 -5.23
C ASN A 22 -20.52 9.81 -5.89
N LYS A 23 -20.12 10.27 -7.08
CA LYS A 23 -20.88 11.30 -7.81
C LYS A 23 -22.03 10.66 -8.62
N SER A 24 -23.13 11.37 -8.75
CA SER A 24 -24.27 10.95 -9.59
C SER A 24 -23.92 10.80 -11.07
N THR A 25 -22.84 11.46 -11.51
CA THR A 25 -22.33 11.40 -12.89
C THR A 25 -21.32 10.26 -13.11
N TYR A 26 -21.06 9.41 -12.10
CA TYR A 26 -20.13 8.31 -12.23
C TYR A 26 -20.54 7.34 -13.35
N ASN A 27 -19.57 7.00 -14.19
CA ASN A 27 -19.78 6.08 -15.30
C ASN A 27 -18.78 4.93 -15.21
N ALA A 28 -19.23 3.79 -14.70
CA ALA A 28 -18.41 2.59 -14.54
C ALA A 28 -17.90 2.04 -15.88
N ASP A 29 -18.70 2.13 -16.97
CA ASP A 29 -18.26 1.66 -18.28
C ASP A 29 -17.12 2.51 -18.84
N ALA A 30 -17.12 3.80 -18.60
CA ALA A 30 -16.01 4.68 -18.98
C ALA A 30 -14.72 4.32 -18.21
N VAL A 31 -14.82 3.98 -16.91
CA VAL A 31 -13.69 3.51 -16.11
C VAL A 31 -13.14 2.19 -16.66
N ILE A 32 -14.01 1.21 -16.89
CA ILE A 32 -13.63 -0.11 -17.44
C ILE A 32 -12.95 0.06 -18.80
N ALA A 33 -13.52 0.84 -19.69
CA ALA A 33 -12.95 1.11 -21.02
C ALA A 33 -11.57 1.80 -20.95
N ALA A 34 -11.37 2.69 -19.98
CA ALA A 34 -10.07 3.31 -19.74
C ALA A 34 -9.05 2.30 -19.19
N CYS A 35 -9.45 1.41 -18.27
CA CYS A 35 -8.59 0.33 -17.78
C CYS A 35 -8.15 -0.60 -18.90
N ASP A 36 -9.04 -0.95 -19.84
CA ASP A 36 -8.74 -1.84 -20.97
C ASP A 36 -7.74 -1.25 -21.98
N LYS A 37 -7.64 0.06 -22.04
CA LYS A 37 -6.64 0.79 -22.84
C LYS A 37 -5.33 1.05 -22.10
N SER A 38 -5.29 0.79 -20.79
CA SER A 38 -4.17 1.09 -19.93
C SER A 38 -3.14 -0.06 -19.90
N LEU A 39 -2.42 -0.18 -18.77
CA LEU A 39 -1.39 -1.20 -18.56
C LEU A 39 -1.99 -2.60 -18.72
N ALA A 40 -1.36 -3.44 -19.53
CA ALA A 40 -1.87 -4.78 -19.88
C ALA A 40 -1.12 -5.90 -19.14
N SER A 41 0.01 -5.60 -18.52
CA SER A 41 0.81 -6.55 -17.73
C SER A 41 1.82 -5.79 -16.85
N ASN A 42 2.53 -6.50 -15.98
CA ASN A 42 3.61 -5.92 -15.16
C ASN A 42 4.78 -5.35 -16.01
N THR A 43 4.93 -5.72 -17.28
CA THR A 43 5.94 -5.12 -18.17
C THR A 43 5.58 -3.69 -18.59
N ASP A 44 4.32 -3.30 -18.43
CA ASP A 44 3.83 -1.95 -18.70
C ASP A 44 3.88 -1.05 -17.47
N ASN A 45 4.23 -1.56 -16.29
CA ASN A 45 4.30 -0.76 -15.05
C ASN A 45 5.08 0.54 -15.28
N ALA A 46 4.52 1.66 -14.85
CA ALA A 46 5.19 2.94 -14.89
C ALA A 46 6.14 3.06 -13.69
N LEU A 47 7.44 2.96 -13.95
CA LEU A 47 8.49 2.89 -12.93
C LEU A 47 9.52 3.99 -13.15
N ILE A 48 9.99 4.59 -12.05
CA ILE A 48 11.19 5.43 -12.03
C ILE A 48 12.37 4.56 -11.63
N ASN A 49 13.39 4.50 -12.47
CA ASN A 49 14.59 3.72 -12.22
C ASN A 49 15.68 4.57 -11.56
N TYR A 50 16.48 3.93 -10.72
CA TYR A 50 17.60 4.54 -10.00
C TYR A 50 18.88 3.74 -10.21
N ASN A 51 20.03 4.42 -10.26
CA ASN A 51 21.32 3.75 -10.29
C ASN A 51 21.74 3.23 -8.91
N GLY A 52 21.39 3.95 -7.85
CA GLY A 52 21.65 3.57 -6.47
C GLY A 52 23.16 3.50 -6.15
N SER A 53 23.98 4.29 -6.83
CA SER A 53 25.44 4.33 -6.62
C SER A 53 25.84 5.34 -5.55
N VAL A 54 25.07 6.42 -5.43
CA VAL A 54 25.23 7.47 -4.42
C VAL A 54 23.85 7.92 -3.93
N SER A 55 23.79 8.61 -2.80
CA SER A 55 22.52 9.08 -2.22
C SER A 55 21.69 9.89 -3.23
N ALA A 56 22.31 10.74 -4.04
CA ALA A 56 21.63 11.59 -5.00
C ALA A 56 20.90 10.84 -6.13
N ASP A 57 21.38 9.65 -6.52
CA ASP A 57 20.79 8.81 -7.57
C ASP A 57 20.08 7.56 -7.03
N SER A 58 19.90 7.48 -5.71
CA SER A 58 19.20 6.39 -5.03
C SER A 58 17.68 6.64 -4.99
N ASN A 59 16.93 5.54 -4.90
CA ASN A 59 15.50 5.59 -4.61
C ASN A 59 15.24 6.39 -3.34
N PHE A 60 14.22 7.25 -3.36
CA PHE A 60 13.82 8.08 -2.22
C PHE A 60 13.59 7.27 -0.94
N ASN A 61 13.06 6.06 -1.07
CA ASN A 61 12.78 5.13 0.02
C ASN A 61 13.98 4.19 0.33
N GLY A 62 15.10 4.32 -0.38
CA GLY A 62 16.29 3.52 -0.14
C GLY A 62 17.08 3.99 1.09
N PRO A 63 17.88 3.08 1.70
CA PRO A 63 18.68 3.41 2.89
C PRO A 63 19.66 4.55 2.67
N GLY A 64 20.25 4.68 1.50
CA GLY A 64 21.24 5.72 1.17
C GLY A 64 20.70 7.14 1.27
N ARG A 65 19.38 7.32 1.18
CA ARG A 65 18.74 8.63 1.40
C ARG A 65 18.28 8.86 2.84
N ASN A 66 18.16 7.83 3.64
CA ASN A 66 17.72 7.86 5.05
C ASN A 66 16.38 8.58 5.31
N ASN A 67 15.48 8.63 4.33
CA ASN A 67 14.23 9.38 4.46
C ASN A 67 13.14 8.68 5.28
N ILE A 68 13.19 7.34 5.38
CA ILE A 68 12.14 6.53 6.00
C ILE A 68 12.63 5.69 7.20
N SER A 69 13.74 6.09 7.82
CA SER A 69 14.32 5.37 8.97
C SER A 69 13.36 5.21 10.16
N LEU A 70 12.44 6.16 10.32
CA LEU A 70 11.43 6.15 11.39
C LEU A 70 10.13 5.45 10.98
N PHE A 71 9.94 5.10 9.72
CA PHE A 71 8.70 4.48 9.26
C PHE A 71 8.68 3.00 9.63
N ARG A 72 7.53 2.55 10.09
CA ARG A 72 7.28 1.18 10.54
C ARG A 72 6.08 0.60 9.82
N GLN A 73 6.07 -0.72 9.66
CA GLN A 73 4.87 -1.43 9.22
C GLN A 73 3.75 -1.24 10.25
N THR A 74 2.53 -1.02 9.78
CA THR A 74 1.37 -0.84 10.66
C THR A 74 0.80 -2.18 11.09
N ASP A 75 0.17 -2.20 12.27
CA ASP A 75 -0.58 -3.34 12.76
C ASP A 75 -1.65 -3.79 11.75
N PHE A 76 -2.36 -2.85 11.15
CA PHE A 76 -3.36 -3.17 10.15
C PHE A 76 -2.77 -3.86 8.92
N MET A 77 -1.60 -3.40 8.43
CA MET A 77 -0.91 -4.05 7.31
C MET A 77 -0.50 -5.49 7.63
N VAL A 78 -0.08 -5.75 8.87
CA VAL A 78 0.20 -7.14 9.31
C VAL A 78 -1.10 -7.96 9.32
N ARG A 79 -2.16 -7.48 9.95
CA ARG A 79 -3.43 -8.20 10.10
C ARG A 79 -4.16 -8.49 8.78
N VAL A 80 -4.01 -7.66 7.77
CA VAL A 80 -4.58 -7.95 6.45
C VAL A 80 -3.81 -9.04 5.70
N MET A 81 -2.61 -9.42 6.16
CA MET A 81 -1.75 -10.40 5.51
C MET A 81 -1.52 -11.68 6.34
N ASP A 82 -1.71 -11.65 7.65
CA ASP A 82 -1.39 -12.77 8.55
C ASP A 82 -2.53 -13.80 8.71
N GLY A 83 -3.64 -13.61 8.02
CA GLY A 83 -4.83 -14.45 8.13
C GLY A 83 -5.85 -13.99 9.17
N THR A 84 -5.63 -12.84 9.81
CA THR A 84 -6.61 -12.26 10.76
C THR A 84 -7.82 -11.68 10.02
N VAL A 85 -7.59 -10.83 9.02
CA VAL A 85 -8.68 -10.18 8.26
C VAL A 85 -9.22 -11.11 7.16
N PHE A 86 -8.34 -11.74 6.39
CA PHE A 86 -8.70 -12.83 5.48
C PHE A 86 -8.54 -14.18 6.23
N THR A 87 -9.52 -14.52 7.03
CA THR A 87 -9.46 -15.58 8.04
C THR A 87 -8.75 -16.86 7.55
N GLY A 88 -7.66 -17.21 8.22
CA GLY A 88 -6.87 -18.41 7.94
C GLY A 88 -6.05 -18.37 6.63
N ALA A 89 -6.03 -17.25 5.92
CA ALA A 89 -5.29 -17.08 4.67
C ALA A 89 -4.07 -16.20 4.87
N VAL A 90 -2.92 -16.79 5.17
CA VAL A 90 -1.65 -16.05 5.24
C VAL A 90 -1.21 -15.65 3.83
N ASP A 91 -1.00 -14.36 3.63
CA ASP A 91 -0.60 -13.81 2.34
C ASP A 91 0.88 -14.12 2.04
N PRO A 92 1.21 -14.76 0.93
CA PRO A 92 2.59 -15.12 0.61
C PRO A 92 3.48 -13.90 0.37
N ARG A 93 2.92 -12.72 0.11
CA ARG A 93 3.68 -11.46 -0.01
C ARG A 93 4.22 -10.97 1.32
N MET A 94 3.61 -11.35 2.47
CA MET A 94 3.92 -10.79 3.78
C MET A 94 5.40 -10.85 4.11
N SER A 95 6.01 -12.04 4.08
CA SER A 95 7.43 -12.22 4.41
C SER A 95 8.40 -11.57 3.40
N ARG A 96 7.92 -11.17 2.23
CA ARG A 96 8.72 -10.53 1.18
C ARG A 96 8.70 -9.00 1.30
N ILE A 97 7.59 -8.43 1.76
CA ILE A 97 7.42 -6.98 1.86
C ILE A 97 7.55 -6.44 3.29
N LEU A 98 7.16 -7.23 4.30
CA LEU A 98 7.28 -6.88 5.72
C LEU A 98 8.54 -7.52 6.33
N ALA A 99 9.01 -6.94 7.42
CA ALA A 99 10.15 -7.47 8.15
C ALA A 99 9.69 -8.17 9.44
N PRO A 100 10.25 -9.35 9.75
CA PRO A 100 9.92 -10.07 10.97
C PRO A 100 10.53 -9.41 12.21
N SER A 101 9.87 -9.61 13.35
CA SER A 101 10.31 -9.08 14.66
C SER A 101 10.97 -10.14 15.53
N ILE A 102 10.55 -11.40 15.44
CA ILE A 102 11.04 -12.48 16.32
C ILE A 102 12.47 -12.88 15.99
N GLY A 103 13.20 -13.28 16.99
CA GLY A 103 14.57 -13.78 16.86
C GLY A 103 15.64 -12.69 16.74
N LEU A 104 15.24 -11.42 16.82
CA LEU A 104 16.20 -10.30 16.79
C LEU A 104 16.57 -9.87 18.19
N SER A 105 17.87 -9.83 18.49
CA SER A 105 18.39 -9.19 19.69
C SER A 105 18.83 -7.76 19.40
N GLU A 106 18.87 -6.94 20.44
CA GLU A 106 19.34 -5.56 20.34
C GLU A 106 20.82 -5.46 19.99
N ALA A 107 21.63 -6.40 20.49
CA ALA A 107 23.07 -6.38 20.34
C ALA A 107 23.53 -6.84 18.95
N SER A 108 22.86 -7.81 18.37
CA SER A 108 23.20 -8.34 17.04
C SER A 108 22.00 -9.03 16.41
N PRO A 109 21.24 -8.33 15.57
CA PRO A 109 20.09 -8.92 14.90
C PRO A 109 20.41 -10.21 14.14
N ALA A 110 21.61 -10.31 13.57
CA ALA A 110 22.03 -11.48 12.81
C ALA A 110 22.40 -12.69 13.69
N SER A 111 22.88 -12.47 14.91
CA SER A 111 23.42 -13.55 15.75
C SER A 111 22.33 -14.38 16.45
N THR A 112 21.13 -13.82 16.57
CA THR A 112 19.99 -14.48 17.24
C THR A 112 18.86 -14.77 16.27
N ALA A 113 19.12 -14.63 14.98
CA ALA A 113 18.13 -14.89 13.95
C ALA A 113 17.65 -16.33 14.01
N ILE A 114 16.34 -16.50 13.88
CA ILE A 114 15.75 -17.82 13.68
C ILE A 114 15.97 -18.17 12.21
N PRO A 115 16.72 -19.21 11.90
CA PRO A 115 17.01 -19.58 10.50
C PRO A 115 15.79 -20.15 9.77
N ASP A 116 14.78 -20.58 10.51
CA ASP A 116 13.54 -21.17 9.96
C ASP A 116 12.49 -20.08 9.69
N PRO A 117 12.20 -19.74 8.42
CA PRO A 117 11.24 -18.70 8.08
C PRO A 117 9.81 -18.98 8.56
N THR A 118 9.47 -20.24 8.84
CA THR A 118 8.14 -20.62 9.33
C THR A 118 7.88 -20.16 10.76
N LYS A 119 8.94 -19.84 11.49
CA LYS A 119 8.90 -19.33 12.86
C LYS A 119 8.94 -17.82 12.96
N TYR A 120 8.99 -17.11 11.85
CA TYR A 120 8.98 -15.65 11.86
C TYR A 120 7.63 -15.12 12.31
N THR A 121 7.64 -14.15 13.22
CA THR A 121 6.47 -13.37 13.60
C THR A 121 6.60 -11.94 13.07
N PHE A 122 5.47 -11.36 12.72
CA PHE A 122 5.40 -10.00 12.22
C PHE A 122 4.57 -9.17 13.20
N VAL A 123 5.14 -8.06 13.63
CA VAL A 123 4.47 -7.11 14.54
C VAL A 123 4.37 -5.78 13.82
N GLY A 124 3.21 -5.16 13.89
CA GLY A 124 2.94 -3.85 13.31
C GLY A 124 2.72 -2.78 14.37
N ASN A 125 2.97 -1.53 13.99
CA ASN A 125 2.70 -0.39 14.85
C ASN A 125 1.21 -0.06 14.84
N PRO A 126 0.54 -0.01 15.99
CA PRO A 126 -0.83 0.47 16.07
C PRO A 126 -0.93 1.93 15.59
N LEU A 127 -2.03 2.27 14.88
CA LEU A 127 -2.22 3.58 14.24
C LEU A 127 -2.36 4.60 15.34
N ASN A 128 -2.20 4.95 16.27
CA ASN A 128 -2.37 6.00 17.28
C ASN A 128 -1.24 6.02 18.31
N THR A 129 -0.23 5.21 18.10
CA THR A 129 0.87 5.11 19.03
C THR A 129 2.18 5.49 18.36
N THR A 130 3.09 6.06 19.12
CA THR A 130 4.48 6.12 18.71
C THR A 130 5.02 4.69 18.62
N ALA A 131 5.64 4.33 17.51
CA ALA A 131 6.27 3.04 17.34
C ALA A 131 7.36 2.87 18.37
N SER A 132 7.19 1.94 19.29
CA SER A 132 8.21 1.86 20.31
C SER A 132 8.29 0.60 21.13
N SER A 133 8.15 -0.56 20.57
CA SER A 133 8.84 -1.61 21.29
C SER A 133 10.32 -1.59 20.91
N THR A 134 11.17 -1.30 21.87
CA THR A 134 12.63 -1.34 21.72
C THR A 134 13.19 -2.72 22.02
N THR A 135 12.36 -3.63 22.52
CA THR A 135 12.78 -4.98 22.96
C THR A 135 12.17 -6.07 22.08
N SER A 136 12.97 -7.10 21.80
CA SER A 136 12.50 -8.34 21.18
C SER A 136 11.57 -9.12 22.14
N PRO A 137 10.53 -9.83 21.67
CA PRO A 137 10.14 -10.06 20.26
C PRO A 137 9.18 -9.01 19.69
N SER A 138 8.77 -8.02 20.46
CA SER A 138 7.78 -7.03 20.05
C SER A 138 8.37 -5.80 19.36
N ARG A 139 9.69 -5.74 19.24
CA ARG A 139 10.37 -4.65 18.54
C ARG A 139 10.00 -4.62 17.06
N ILE A 140 9.53 -3.46 16.59
CA ILE A 140 9.05 -3.29 15.22
C ILE A 140 10.18 -2.76 14.34
N PRO A 141 10.63 -3.50 13.32
CA PRO A 141 11.67 -3.03 12.40
C PRO A 141 11.15 -1.90 11.52
N ASN A 142 12.07 -1.10 10.99
CA ASN A 142 11.73 -0.13 9.94
C ASN A 142 11.47 -0.86 8.60
N LEU A 143 11.06 -0.12 7.58
CA LEU A 143 10.71 -0.70 6.27
C LEU A 143 11.93 -1.30 5.54
N TRP A 144 13.15 -1.00 5.94
CA TRP A 144 14.37 -1.66 5.43
C TRP A 144 14.64 -3.01 6.09
N GLY A 145 13.93 -3.34 7.17
CA GLY A 145 14.13 -4.57 7.92
C GLY A 145 15.18 -4.46 9.02
N THR A 146 15.48 -3.27 9.49
CA THR A 146 16.44 -3.00 10.58
C THR A 146 15.76 -2.25 11.71
N PHE A 147 16.43 -2.23 12.89
CA PHE A 147 15.99 -1.46 14.06
C PHE A 147 16.72 -0.12 14.22
N SER A 148 17.72 0.13 13.38
CA SER A 148 18.45 1.41 13.38
C SER A 148 17.55 2.56 12.90
N THR A 149 17.70 3.72 13.51
CA THR A 149 17.08 4.98 13.07
C THR A 149 18.07 5.91 12.38
N GLY A 150 19.36 5.53 12.32
CA GLY A 150 20.42 6.26 11.64
C GLY A 150 20.73 5.71 10.26
N THR A 151 21.92 6.06 9.75
CA THR A 151 22.44 5.52 8.48
C THR A 151 22.48 4.00 8.54
N VAL A 152 21.94 3.35 7.51
CA VAL A 152 21.81 1.90 7.44
C VAL A 152 22.69 1.37 6.32
N THR A 153 23.48 0.37 6.62
CA THR A 153 24.37 -0.29 5.66
C THR A 153 23.70 -1.48 4.97
N THR A 154 22.51 -1.89 5.43
CA THR A 154 21.75 -2.97 4.78
C THR A 154 21.21 -2.48 3.44
N PRO A 155 21.20 -3.36 2.42
CA PRO A 155 20.70 -2.98 1.08
C PRO A 155 19.20 -2.69 1.03
N GLY A 156 18.47 -2.85 2.14
CA GLY A 156 17.02 -2.75 2.20
C GLY A 156 16.33 -3.99 1.63
N ARG A 157 15.01 -3.94 1.50
CA ARG A 157 14.20 -5.04 1.00
C ARG A 157 13.05 -4.55 0.10
N TYR A 158 12.48 -5.41 -0.69
CA TYR A 158 11.40 -5.10 -1.61
C TYR A 158 11.74 -3.86 -2.45
N ILE A 159 10.84 -2.87 -2.54
CA ILE A 159 11.09 -1.60 -3.23
C ILE A 159 11.84 -0.57 -2.38
N PHE A 160 12.15 -0.89 -1.12
CA PHE A 160 12.87 -0.01 -0.18
C PHE A 160 14.39 -0.20 -0.28
N ARG A 161 14.93 -0.26 -1.49
CA ARG A 161 16.35 -0.41 -1.80
C ARG A 161 16.83 0.76 -2.66
N ASP A 162 18.10 1.12 -2.55
CA ASP A 162 18.67 2.24 -3.30
C ASP A 162 18.49 2.11 -4.81
N LYS A 163 18.65 0.89 -5.33
CA LYS A 163 18.52 0.57 -6.77
C LYS A 163 17.14 0.08 -7.18
N ALA A 164 16.18 -0.02 -6.27
CA ALA A 164 14.84 -0.46 -6.64
C ALA A 164 14.12 0.60 -7.46
N SER A 165 13.43 0.18 -8.50
CA SER A 165 12.54 1.04 -9.25
C SER A 165 11.33 1.45 -8.41
N PHE A 166 10.97 2.73 -8.42
CA PHE A 166 9.82 3.25 -7.70
C PHE A 166 8.58 3.25 -8.58
N PRO A 167 7.48 2.59 -8.18
CA PRO A 167 6.25 2.54 -8.96
C PRO A 167 5.49 3.87 -8.90
N ILE A 168 5.05 4.37 -10.05
CA ILE A 168 4.10 5.47 -10.17
C ILE A 168 2.69 4.91 -10.42
N MET A 169 2.61 3.82 -11.18
CA MET A 169 1.38 3.10 -11.45
C MET A 169 1.70 1.65 -11.81
N THR A 170 0.93 0.72 -11.28
CA THR A 170 1.11 -0.71 -11.53
C THR A 170 -0.09 -1.32 -12.25
N TYR A 171 0.16 -2.39 -12.98
CA TYR A 171 -0.92 -3.17 -13.60
C TYR A 171 -1.89 -3.73 -12.56
N ALA A 172 -1.39 -4.13 -11.39
CA ALA A 172 -2.24 -4.57 -10.29
C ALA A 172 -3.25 -3.49 -9.87
N GLU A 173 -2.82 -2.24 -9.73
CA GLU A 173 -3.71 -1.11 -9.42
C GLU A 173 -4.80 -0.94 -10.48
N ILE A 174 -4.46 -1.01 -11.77
CA ILE A 174 -5.44 -0.90 -12.87
C ILE A 174 -6.48 -2.01 -12.78
N GLN A 175 -6.07 -3.24 -12.46
CA GLN A 175 -7.01 -4.35 -12.30
C GLN A 175 -7.94 -4.16 -11.10
N PHE A 176 -7.45 -3.61 -9.98
CA PHE A 176 -8.32 -3.28 -8.84
C PHE A 176 -9.27 -2.12 -9.14
N ILE A 177 -8.85 -1.09 -9.88
CA ILE A 177 -9.74 -0.03 -10.37
C ILE A 177 -10.85 -0.62 -11.26
N LYS A 178 -10.51 -1.52 -12.17
CA LYS A 178 -11.47 -2.22 -13.02
C LYS A 178 -12.45 -3.07 -12.20
N ALA A 179 -11.93 -3.80 -11.20
CA ALA A 179 -12.76 -4.61 -10.30
C ALA A 179 -13.74 -3.76 -9.50
N GLU A 180 -13.30 -2.61 -9.00
CA GLU A 180 -14.11 -1.65 -8.24
C GLU A 180 -15.24 -1.08 -9.11
N ALA A 181 -14.92 -0.66 -10.33
CA ALA A 181 -15.92 -0.14 -11.28
C ALA A 181 -16.94 -1.22 -11.72
N ALA A 182 -16.46 -2.42 -12.03
CA ALA A 182 -17.35 -3.54 -12.40
C ALA A 182 -18.26 -3.93 -11.23
N PHE A 183 -17.73 -3.98 -10.00
CA PHE A 183 -18.54 -4.25 -8.81
C PHE A 183 -19.60 -3.18 -8.58
N LYS A 184 -19.26 -1.91 -8.72
CA LYS A 184 -20.20 -0.78 -8.60
C LYS A 184 -21.30 -0.83 -9.66
N LYS A 185 -20.98 -1.30 -10.87
CA LYS A 185 -21.94 -1.52 -11.97
C LYS A 185 -22.89 -2.70 -11.70
N GLY A 186 -22.50 -3.62 -10.80
CA GLY A 186 -23.23 -4.88 -10.57
C GLY A 186 -22.73 -6.06 -11.42
N ASP A 187 -21.70 -5.86 -12.24
CA ASP A 187 -21.06 -6.93 -13.03
C ASP A 187 -20.05 -7.69 -12.15
N LYS A 188 -20.57 -8.60 -11.34
CA LYS A 188 -19.76 -9.37 -10.38
C LYS A 188 -18.80 -10.33 -11.06
N THR A 189 -19.15 -10.87 -12.23
CA THR A 189 -18.27 -11.76 -13.00
C THR A 189 -17.00 -11.03 -13.42
N LEU A 190 -17.15 -9.85 -14.05
CA LEU A 190 -16.01 -9.03 -14.43
C LEU A 190 -15.23 -8.52 -13.20
N ALA A 191 -15.95 -8.15 -12.13
CA ALA A 191 -15.33 -7.69 -10.89
C ALA A 191 -14.44 -8.77 -10.28
N LEU A 192 -14.92 -10.01 -10.18
CA LEU A 192 -14.14 -11.13 -9.63
C LEU A 192 -12.93 -11.46 -10.52
N ALA A 193 -13.10 -11.47 -11.84
CA ALA A 193 -12.01 -11.73 -12.77
C ALA A 193 -10.90 -10.68 -12.65
N ALA A 194 -11.26 -9.40 -12.64
CA ALA A 194 -10.31 -8.29 -12.50
C ALA A 194 -9.67 -8.29 -11.10
N TYR A 195 -10.42 -8.55 -10.03
CA TYR A 195 -9.94 -8.70 -8.67
C TYR A 195 -8.86 -9.78 -8.55
N LYS A 196 -9.16 -10.99 -9.03
CA LYS A 196 -8.20 -12.10 -9.04
C LYS A 196 -6.95 -11.74 -9.82
N LYS A 197 -7.12 -11.11 -10.99
CA LYS A 197 -5.99 -10.66 -11.82
C LYS A 197 -5.14 -9.60 -11.13
N GLY A 198 -5.76 -8.71 -10.37
CA GLY A 198 -5.05 -7.73 -9.54
C GLY A 198 -4.15 -8.39 -8.48
N ILE A 199 -4.65 -9.41 -7.79
CA ILE A 199 -3.87 -10.19 -6.81
C ILE A 199 -2.70 -10.90 -7.50
N GLU A 200 -2.95 -11.60 -8.61
CA GLU A 200 -1.92 -12.29 -9.39
C GLU A 200 -0.80 -11.33 -9.81
N ALA A 201 -1.19 -10.19 -10.39
CA ALA A 201 -0.24 -9.16 -10.83
C ALA A 201 0.58 -8.56 -9.67
N SER A 202 -0.06 -8.36 -8.51
CA SER A 202 0.62 -7.87 -7.30
C SER A 202 1.64 -8.89 -6.76
N ILE A 203 1.29 -10.18 -6.72
CA ILE A 203 2.21 -11.25 -6.32
C ILE A 203 3.41 -11.31 -7.27
N ASP A 204 3.17 -11.26 -8.57
CA ASP A 204 4.22 -11.29 -9.58
C ASP A 204 5.11 -10.04 -9.50
N PHE A 205 4.54 -8.86 -9.21
CA PHE A 205 5.31 -7.64 -8.97
C PHE A 205 6.19 -7.75 -7.71
N VAL A 206 5.67 -8.33 -6.62
CA VAL A 206 6.48 -8.59 -5.41
C VAL A 206 7.62 -9.53 -5.74
N ASN A 207 7.40 -10.60 -6.52
CA ASN A 207 8.46 -11.51 -6.95
C ASN A 207 9.56 -10.82 -7.75
N LEU A 208 9.23 -9.90 -8.66
CA LEU A 208 10.21 -9.11 -9.41
C LEU A 208 11.09 -8.24 -8.51
N ASN A 209 10.58 -7.86 -7.34
CA ASN A 209 11.26 -7.01 -6.36
C ASN A 209 11.77 -7.75 -5.14
N THR A 210 11.58 -9.06 -5.05
CA THR A 210 12.06 -9.87 -3.91
C THR A 210 13.58 -9.98 -3.95
N VAL A 211 14.21 -9.65 -2.83
CA VAL A 211 15.62 -9.93 -2.60
C VAL A 211 15.72 -11.32 -2.00
N VAL A 212 16.22 -12.26 -2.76
CA VAL A 212 16.51 -13.62 -2.25
C VAL A 212 17.67 -13.54 -1.29
N SER A 213 17.51 -14.12 -0.10
CA SER A 213 18.54 -14.14 0.95
C SER A 213 18.55 -15.50 1.65
N THR A 214 19.75 -16.04 1.86
CA THR A 214 19.99 -17.23 2.68
C THR A 214 20.38 -16.87 4.11
N SER A 215 20.61 -15.59 4.39
CA SER A 215 20.84 -15.04 5.72
C SER A 215 19.56 -14.41 6.26
N TYR A 216 19.52 -14.15 7.58
CA TYR A 216 18.35 -13.53 8.20
C TYR A 216 18.07 -12.11 7.67
N PRO A 217 16.82 -11.76 7.40
CA PRO A 217 15.70 -12.69 7.28
C PRO A 217 15.79 -13.49 5.97
N ILE A 218 15.71 -14.81 6.10
CA ILE A 218 15.70 -15.71 4.92
C ILE A 218 14.50 -15.34 4.05
N THR A 219 14.75 -15.13 2.78
CA THR A 219 13.73 -14.69 1.84
C THR A 219 13.91 -15.41 0.51
N SER A 220 12.84 -15.97 -0.01
CA SER A 220 12.77 -16.63 -1.31
C SER A 220 11.69 -16.00 -2.19
N ALA A 221 11.73 -16.24 -3.48
CA ALA A 221 10.61 -15.93 -4.36
C ALA A 221 9.35 -16.68 -3.92
N ILE A 222 8.18 -16.09 -4.14
CA ILE A 222 6.89 -16.75 -3.94
C ILE A 222 6.76 -17.83 -5.01
N THR A 223 6.57 -19.07 -4.59
CA THR A 223 6.43 -20.20 -5.50
C THR A 223 5.05 -20.21 -6.16
N ALA A 224 4.93 -20.94 -7.28
CA ALA A 224 3.64 -21.16 -7.92
C ALA A 224 2.64 -21.85 -6.98
N THR A 225 3.12 -22.76 -6.14
CA THR A 225 2.28 -23.44 -5.14
C THR A 225 1.74 -22.45 -4.10
N GLU A 226 2.58 -21.60 -3.50
CA GLU A 226 2.13 -20.58 -2.54
C GLU A 226 1.08 -19.65 -3.18
N LYS A 227 1.36 -19.15 -4.39
CA LYS A 227 0.43 -18.31 -5.15
C LYS A 227 -0.90 -19.00 -5.40
N ASN A 228 -0.88 -20.24 -5.91
CA ASN A 228 -2.10 -20.98 -6.23
C ASN A 228 -2.91 -21.32 -4.97
N THR A 229 -2.24 -21.73 -3.89
CA THR A 229 -2.90 -22.01 -2.61
C THR A 229 -3.61 -20.77 -2.08
N PHE A 230 -2.95 -19.61 -2.13
CA PHE A 230 -3.55 -18.34 -1.71
C PHE A 230 -4.76 -17.95 -2.57
N LEU A 231 -4.66 -18.09 -3.89
CA LEU A 231 -5.74 -17.77 -4.83
C LEU A 231 -6.91 -18.78 -4.78
N ALA A 232 -6.68 -20.00 -4.29
CA ALA A 232 -7.72 -21.00 -4.09
C ALA A 232 -8.48 -20.84 -2.75
N ASN A 233 -7.98 -20.01 -1.85
CA ASN A 233 -8.62 -19.78 -0.56
C ASN A 233 -9.87 -18.89 -0.74
N LEU A 234 -11.04 -19.43 -0.35
CA LEU A 234 -12.34 -18.76 -0.52
C LEU A 234 -12.51 -17.51 0.37
N ASN A 235 -11.69 -17.34 1.40
CA ASN A 235 -11.67 -16.10 2.18
C ASN A 235 -10.89 -14.99 1.46
N VAL A 236 -10.07 -15.32 0.47
CA VAL A 236 -9.33 -14.38 -0.38
C VAL A 236 -10.05 -14.17 -1.70
N VAL A 237 -10.30 -15.23 -2.45
CA VAL A 237 -11.03 -15.21 -3.73
C VAL A 237 -12.35 -15.96 -3.54
N PRO A 238 -13.40 -15.25 -3.10
CA PRO A 238 -14.68 -15.87 -2.80
C PRO A 238 -15.40 -16.30 -4.08
N ALA A 239 -16.47 -17.08 -3.92
CA ALA A 239 -17.43 -17.25 -5.00
C ALA A 239 -18.00 -15.89 -5.43
N GLU A 240 -18.40 -15.77 -6.68
CA GLU A 240 -18.85 -14.51 -7.29
C GLU A 240 -19.95 -13.80 -6.47
N ALA A 241 -20.93 -14.56 -6.00
CA ALA A 241 -22.03 -14.02 -5.19
C ALA A 241 -21.55 -13.36 -3.88
N ASN A 242 -20.43 -13.85 -3.32
CA ASN A 242 -19.88 -13.43 -2.03
C ASN A 242 -18.77 -12.39 -2.16
N LEU A 243 -18.41 -11.98 -3.38
CA LEU A 243 -17.45 -10.87 -3.57
C LEU A 243 -18.03 -9.59 -2.97
N THR A 244 -17.22 -8.89 -2.19
CA THR A 244 -17.57 -7.60 -1.59
C THR A 244 -16.56 -6.53 -1.97
N MET A 245 -16.94 -5.25 -1.84
CA MET A 245 -16.02 -4.13 -2.03
C MET A 245 -14.83 -4.21 -1.07
N SER A 246 -15.02 -4.73 0.14
CA SER A 246 -13.94 -4.96 1.11
C SER A 246 -12.84 -5.84 0.55
N HIS A 247 -13.17 -6.95 -0.11
CA HIS A 247 -12.16 -7.81 -0.75
C HIS A 247 -11.30 -7.02 -1.74
N ILE A 248 -11.94 -6.22 -2.59
CA ILE A 248 -11.27 -5.44 -3.64
C ILE A 248 -10.35 -4.38 -3.01
N ILE A 249 -10.87 -3.60 -2.08
CA ILE A 249 -10.14 -2.48 -1.48
C ILE A 249 -8.99 -2.96 -0.59
N LEU A 250 -9.17 -4.02 0.17
CA LEU A 250 -8.10 -4.55 1.03
C LEU A 250 -6.95 -5.15 0.21
N GLN A 251 -7.23 -5.87 -0.88
CA GLN A 251 -6.18 -6.37 -1.75
C GLN A 251 -5.50 -5.26 -2.56
N LYS A 252 -6.25 -4.22 -2.95
CA LYS A 252 -5.68 -2.99 -3.52
C LYS A 252 -4.75 -2.29 -2.52
N TYR A 253 -5.17 -2.17 -1.25
CA TYR A 253 -4.36 -1.60 -0.17
C TYR A 253 -3.02 -2.33 0.00
N ILE A 254 -3.04 -3.68 0.01
CA ILE A 254 -1.81 -4.49 0.04
C ILE A 254 -0.94 -4.21 -1.19
N SER A 255 -1.53 -4.14 -2.38
CA SER A 255 -0.78 -3.95 -3.63
C SER A 255 -0.11 -2.59 -3.74
N LEU A 256 -0.64 -1.58 -3.06
CA LEU A 256 -0.12 -0.20 -3.04
C LEU A 256 0.93 0.03 -1.95
N PHE A 257 1.27 -0.98 -1.15
CA PHE A 257 2.18 -0.84 -0.02
C PHE A 257 3.54 -0.27 -0.43
N GLY A 258 3.91 0.83 0.22
CA GLY A 258 5.22 1.47 0.08
C GLY A 258 5.34 2.51 -1.04
N PHE A 259 4.34 2.62 -1.94
CA PHE A 259 4.39 3.62 -3.01
C PHE A 259 3.05 4.35 -3.25
N GLY A 260 1.92 3.67 -3.11
CA GLY A 260 0.59 4.22 -3.40
C GLY A 260 -0.14 4.77 -2.18
N ASN A 261 0.56 5.40 -1.26
CA ASN A 261 -0.03 5.93 -0.02
C ASN A 261 -1.07 7.03 -0.26
N LEU A 262 -0.91 7.87 -1.28
CA LEU A 262 -1.89 8.89 -1.63
C LEU A 262 -3.15 8.28 -2.25
N GLU A 263 -3.00 7.27 -3.09
CA GLU A 263 -4.11 6.49 -3.66
C GLU A 263 -4.86 5.73 -2.56
N ALA A 264 -4.13 5.08 -1.65
CA ALA A 264 -4.73 4.39 -0.50
C ALA A 264 -5.50 5.36 0.41
N TRP A 265 -4.96 6.55 0.68
CA TRP A 265 -5.67 7.59 1.42
C TRP A 265 -6.89 8.13 0.66
N THR A 266 -6.79 8.25 -0.66
CA THR A 266 -7.94 8.64 -1.50
C THR A 266 -9.05 7.59 -1.43
N ASP A 267 -8.71 6.31 -1.43
CA ASP A 267 -9.68 5.23 -1.23
C ASP A 267 -10.31 5.29 0.17
N MET A 268 -9.54 5.57 1.22
CA MET A 268 -10.08 5.72 2.59
C MET A 268 -11.12 6.85 2.65
N ARG A 269 -10.84 8.01 2.06
CA ARG A 269 -11.79 9.13 1.98
C ARG A 269 -13.02 8.76 1.15
N LYS A 270 -12.82 8.16 0.00
CA LYS A 270 -13.85 7.72 -0.94
C LYS A 270 -14.85 6.74 -0.31
N TYR A 271 -14.38 5.93 0.62
CA TYR A 271 -15.19 4.98 1.40
C TYR A 271 -15.46 5.46 2.84
N HIS A 272 -15.38 6.78 3.09
CA HIS A 272 -15.78 7.43 4.35
C HIS A 272 -15.11 6.82 5.59
N TYR A 273 -13.88 6.28 5.44
CA TYR A 273 -13.17 5.57 6.51
C TYR A 273 -13.97 4.44 7.17
N ASP A 274 -14.82 3.76 6.39
CA ASP A 274 -15.66 2.65 6.88
C ASP A 274 -14.78 1.48 7.34
N ASN A 275 -14.62 1.35 8.65
CA ASN A 275 -13.84 0.28 9.26
C ASN A 275 -14.67 -0.96 9.63
N VAL A 276 -15.93 -0.98 9.30
CA VAL A 276 -16.83 -2.13 9.49
C VAL A 276 -16.97 -2.92 8.20
N ASN A 277 -17.39 -2.24 7.12
CA ASN A 277 -17.74 -2.92 5.87
C ASN A 277 -16.59 -2.95 4.87
N ILE A 278 -15.67 -1.98 4.88
CA ILE A 278 -14.58 -1.84 3.91
C ILE A 278 -13.24 -2.23 4.52
N TYR A 279 -12.77 -1.50 5.52
CA TYR A 279 -11.42 -1.65 6.09
C TYR A 279 -11.37 -2.60 7.29
N LYS A 280 -12.44 -3.36 7.57
CA LYS A 280 -12.47 -4.47 8.54
C LYS A 280 -11.59 -4.25 9.78
N THR A 281 -12.11 -3.63 10.81
CA THR A 281 -11.39 -3.45 12.09
C THR A 281 -10.14 -2.56 12.02
N MET A 282 -9.88 -1.84 10.93
CA MET A 282 -8.83 -0.83 10.92
C MET A 282 -9.13 0.24 11.97
N ALA A 283 -8.20 0.43 12.89
CA ALA A 283 -8.33 1.48 13.90
C ALA A 283 -7.93 2.83 13.30
N PHE A 284 -8.89 3.58 12.78
CA PHE A 284 -8.62 4.96 12.38
C PHE A 284 -8.39 5.84 13.61
N PRO A 285 -7.36 6.70 13.60
CA PRO A 285 -7.11 7.60 14.72
C PRO A 285 -8.24 8.62 14.89
N THR A 286 -8.74 8.74 16.11
CA THR A 286 -9.83 9.66 16.44
C THR A 286 -9.35 11.02 16.97
N LEU A 287 -8.08 11.13 17.36
CA LEU A 287 -7.54 12.30 18.08
C LEU A 287 -6.08 12.59 17.68
N LEU A 288 -5.81 12.89 16.41
CA LEU A 288 -4.46 13.31 16.03
C LEU A 288 -4.19 14.79 16.32
N PHE A 289 -5.19 15.64 16.15
CA PHE A 289 -5.10 17.05 16.47
C PHE A 289 -6.41 17.52 17.12
N ALA A 290 -6.32 18.26 18.21
CA ALA A 290 -7.47 18.85 18.88
C ALA A 290 -8.31 19.72 17.92
N ASP A 291 -7.65 20.41 17.03
CA ASP A 291 -8.29 21.27 16.02
C ASP A 291 -9.20 20.53 15.03
N ASN A 292 -9.00 19.22 14.87
CA ASN A 292 -9.89 18.39 14.02
C ASN A 292 -11.20 18.02 14.72
N GLY A 293 -11.36 18.35 16.01
CA GLY A 293 -12.57 17.99 16.77
C GLY A 293 -12.86 16.47 16.75
N GLY A 294 -11.83 15.63 16.70
CA GLY A 294 -11.97 14.17 16.63
C GLY A 294 -12.39 13.62 15.26
N LYS A 295 -12.41 14.46 14.22
CA LYS A 295 -12.78 14.05 12.85
C LYS A 295 -11.57 13.67 12.02
N LEU A 296 -11.76 12.71 11.13
CA LEU A 296 -10.73 12.32 10.15
C LEU A 296 -10.65 13.34 9.00
N PRO A 297 -9.45 13.53 8.40
CA PRO A 297 -9.29 14.52 7.35
C PRO A 297 -9.76 14.00 5.99
N TYR A 298 -10.57 14.78 5.29
CA TYR A 298 -11.00 14.54 3.91
C TYR A 298 -10.22 15.36 2.88
N ARG A 299 -9.54 16.43 3.31
CA ARG A 299 -8.79 17.34 2.43
C ARG A 299 -7.44 17.67 3.03
N VAL A 300 -6.48 17.99 2.20
CA VAL A 300 -5.24 18.64 2.63
C VAL A 300 -5.47 20.14 2.72
N ARG A 301 -4.85 20.75 3.72
CA ARG A 301 -4.83 22.18 3.90
C ARG A 301 -3.53 22.74 3.34
N PRO A 302 -3.53 23.88 2.62
CA PRO A 302 -2.32 24.50 2.17
C PRO A 302 -1.36 24.82 3.32
N ARG A 303 -0.07 24.78 3.04
CA ARG A 303 0.94 25.05 4.06
C ARG A 303 0.87 26.51 4.53
N PHE A 304 0.97 26.67 5.84
CA PHE A 304 0.70 27.88 6.57
C PHE A 304 1.33 29.16 5.99
N ASN A 305 2.64 29.21 5.74
CA ASN A 305 3.28 30.50 5.39
C ASN A 305 3.14 30.88 3.91
N SER A 306 3.08 29.93 3.00
CA SER A 306 3.07 30.23 1.55
C SER A 306 1.75 30.82 1.10
N GLU A 307 0.64 30.28 1.57
CA GLU A 307 -0.70 30.65 1.12
C GLU A 307 -1.34 31.71 2.04
N TYR A 308 -1.13 31.57 3.36
CA TYR A 308 -1.76 32.47 4.34
C TYR A 308 -1.22 33.88 4.32
N VAL A 309 0.03 34.08 3.88
CA VAL A 309 0.64 35.42 3.76
C VAL A 309 0.39 36.04 2.38
N TRP A 310 0.52 35.24 1.32
CA TRP A 310 0.57 35.76 -0.04
C TRP A 310 -0.70 35.52 -0.86
N ASN A 311 -1.55 34.57 -0.47
CA ASN A 311 -2.74 34.17 -1.24
C ASN A 311 -3.99 34.00 -0.37
N PHE A 312 -4.09 34.76 0.71
CA PHE A 312 -5.13 34.61 1.71
C PHE A 312 -6.55 34.77 1.15
N ALA A 313 -6.75 35.74 0.23
CA ALA A 313 -8.05 35.94 -0.40
C ALA A 313 -8.54 34.71 -1.18
N SER A 314 -7.63 33.97 -1.85
CA SER A 314 -7.99 32.75 -2.54
C SER A 314 -8.33 31.60 -1.57
N LEU A 315 -7.63 31.54 -0.42
CA LEU A 315 -7.98 30.59 0.64
C LEU A 315 -9.38 30.86 1.19
N GLN A 316 -9.71 32.13 1.46
CA GLN A 316 -11.03 32.52 1.94
C GLN A 316 -12.13 32.18 0.93
N ALA A 317 -11.88 32.37 -0.38
CA ALA A 317 -12.84 32.09 -1.43
C ALA A 317 -13.28 30.61 -1.46
N ILE A 318 -12.43 29.69 -1.02
CA ILE A 318 -12.72 28.25 -0.91
C ILE A 318 -12.95 27.77 0.53
N GLY A 319 -12.94 28.67 1.50
CA GLY A 319 -13.09 28.36 2.93
C GLY A 319 -11.89 27.67 3.57
N ALA A 320 -10.73 27.63 2.89
CA ALA A 320 -9.52 26.94 3.38
C ALA A 320 -8.74 27.73 4.43
N ASP A 321 -9.16 28.96 4.74
CA ASP A 321 -8.71 29.74 5.88
C ASP A 321 -9.21 29.19 7.23
N LYS A 322 -10.29 28.39 7.19
CA LYS A 322 -10.91 27.80 8.38
C LYS A 322 -10.28 26.47 8.74
N VAL A 323 -10.16 26.19 10.03
CA VAL A 323 -9.60 24.94 10.54
C VAL A 323 -10.44 23.73 10.10
N GLU A 324 -11.75 23.89 10.02
CA GLU A 324 -12.68 22.84 9.67
C GLU A 324 -12.60 22.41 8.20
N TYR A 325 -11.95 23.17 7.33
CA TYR A 325 -11.86 22.89 5.91
C TYR A 325 -11.40 21.46 5.59
N HIS A 326 -10.43 20.94 6.33
CA HIS A 326 -9.87 19.62 6.08
C HIS A 326 -10.75 18.48 6.62
N THR A 327 -11.75 18.75 7.46
CA THR A 327 -12.70 17.75 7.98
C THR A 327 -14.02 17.71 7.22
N VAL A 328 -14.20 18.56 6.22
CA VAL A 328 -15.39 18.57 5.35
C VAL A 328 -15.21 17.56 4.23
N GLU A 329 -16.22 16.75 4.05
CA GLU A 329 -16.32 15.73 3.00
C GLU A 329 -16.42 16.33 1.59
#